data_710252fdcdc26ef3abc5875cade3ab9f
#
_entry.id   710252fdcdc26ef3abc5875cade3ab9f
#
_cell.length_a   1.000
_cell.length_b   1.000
_cell.length_c   1.000
_cell.angle_alpha   90.00
_cell.angle_beta   90.00
_cell.angle_gamma   90.00
#
_symmetry.space_group_name_H-M   'P 1'
#
loop_
_entity.id
_entity.type
_entity.pdbx_description
1 polymer ?
#
loop_
_entity_poly.entity_id
_entity_poly.type
_entity_poly.pdbx_seq_one_letter_code
_entity_poly.pdbx_strand_id
1 'polypeptide(L)'
;MSTARNVLQSTQRHIDGQRLWQSLMDLARLGATAKGGVCRLALSDLDRQARDLFVQWCEAAGCTVSVDRVGNIFARRPGRNPDLPPVMTGSHIDTQPTGGKFDGCFGVMAGLEVIRTLNDLGVETEAPLEVVVWTNEEGSRFAPCMMGSGVFAGKFTLEETLAKRDADGVSVGEALDAIGYAGARDCLGHPVGAYFEAHIEQGPILEDEEKTIGVVLGALGQKWFDLSLRGVEAHAGPTPMHLRKDALVGAAAVVEAVNRAALGHQPHACGTVGCLHAYPGSRNVIPGEVKMTLDFRHLQPERLDSMIAEVRHVIAATCEKHGLQYELVPTADFPPLYFDQGCVGAVREAAQALGMPQMDIVSGAGHDAIFLAELGPAGMIFVPCENGISHNEIENASPDDLAAGCAVLLRAMLKASAAIADGRLAA
;
A
#
# COMPACT_ATOMS: atom_id res chain seq x y z
N MET A 1 -20.65 -26.27 -15.97
CA MET A 1 -21.24 -24.91 -15.99
C MET A 1 -22.35 -24.68 -14.95
N SER A 2 -23.15 -25.71 -14.57
CA SER A 2 -24.24 -25.57 -13.59
C SER A 2 -23.77 -25.39 -12.14
N THR A 3 -22.72 -26.09 -11.71
CA THR A 3 -22.23 -26.11 -10.31
C THR A 3 -21.58 -24.78 -9.90
N ALA A 4 -20.73 -24.20 -10.77
CA ALA A 4 -20.07 -22.92 -10.48
C ALA A 4 -21.07 -21.74 -10.41
N ARG A 5 -22.11 -21.75 -11.26
CA ARG A 5 -23.18 -20.74 -11.23
C ARG A 5 -24.03 -20.82 -9.96
N ASN A 6 -24.32 -22.05 -9.48
CA ASN A 6 -25.06 -22.25 -8.23
C ASN A 6 -24.24 -21.84 -7.00
N VAL A 7 -22.92 -22.09 -7.00
CA VAL A 7 -22.00 -21.67 -5.95
C VAL A 7 -21.93 -20.15 -5.88
N LEU A 8 -21.76 -19.45 -7.01
CA LEU A 8 -21.73 -17.99 -7.05
C LEU A 8 -23.05 -17.32 -6.63
N GLN A 9 -24.21 -17.97 -6.85
CA GLN A 9 -25.50 -17.47 -6.35
C GLN A 9 -25.69 -17.73 -4.85
N SER A 10 -25.17 -18.84 -4.32
CA SER A 10 -25.23 -19.14 -2.89
C SER A 10 -24.28 -18.32 -2.05
N THR A 11 -23.11 -17.92 -2.57
CA THR A 11 -22.10 -17.09 -1.87
C THR A 11 -22.51 -15.62 -1.67
N GLN A 12 -23.66 -15.21 -2.20
CA GLN A 12 -24.15 -13.83 -2.15
C GLN A 12 -24.45 -13.31 -0.73
N ARG A 13 -24.50 -14.19 0.31
CA ARG A 13 -24.92 -13.86 1.68
C ARG A 13 -24.07 -14.52 2.78
N HIS A 14 -22.84 -14.97 2.50
CA HIS A 14 -22.20 -15.94 3.38
C HIS A 14 -20.90 -15.50 4.07
N ILE A 15 -20.37 -14.28 3.79
CA ILE A 15 -19.29 -13.77 4.63
C ILE A 15 -19.85 -13.53 6.03
N ASP A 16 -19.21 -14.13 7.03
CA ASP A 16 -19.50 -13.81 8.44
C ASP A 16 -18.76 -12.53 8.82
N GLY A 17 -19.42 -11.40 8.57
CA GLY A 17 -18.85 -10.06 8.86
C GLY A 17 -18.57 -9.87 10.36
N GLN A 18 -19.33 -10.54 11.25
CA GLN A 18 -19.06 -10.47 12.69
C GLN A 18 -17.78 -11.24 13.05
N ARG A 19 -17.54 -12.40 12.45
CA ARG A 19 -16.32 -13.19 12.64
C ARG A 19 -15.09 -12.45 12.09
N LEU A 20 -15.22 -11.84 10.90
CA LEU A 20 -14.17 -10.97 10.34
C LEU A 20 -13.83 -9.82 11.27
N TRP A 21 -14.86 -9.09 11.72
CA TRP A 21 -14.69 -7.98 12.66
C TRP A 21 -14.03 -8.43 13.96
N GLN A 22 -14.50 -9.55 14.55
CA GLN A 22 -13.90 -10.07 15.78
C GLN A 22 -12.44 -10.46 15.59
N SER A 23 -12.08 -11.06 14.44
CA SER A 23 -10.67 -11.41 14.14
C SER A 23 -9.79 -10.15 14.05
N LEU A 24 -10.28 -9.08 13.43
CA LEU A 24 -9.60 -7.78 13.39
C LEU A 24 -9.44 -7.17 14.79
N MET A 25 -10.50 -7.19 15.60
CA MET A 25 -10.45 -6.65 16.97
C MET A 25 -9.55 -7.47 17.90
N ASP A 26 -9.48 -8.77 17.75
CA ASP A 26 -8.58 -9.63 18.53
C ASP A 26 -7.11 -9.37 18.13
N LEU A 27 -6.85 -9.22 16.83
CA LEU A 27 -5.52 -8.84 16.33
C LEU A 27 -5.12 -7.43 16.81
N ALA A 28 -6.03 -6.48 16.82
CA ALA A 28 -5.80 -5.10 17.26
C ALA A 28 -5.46 -4.97 18.76
N ARG A 29 -5.75 -5.96 19.59
CA ARG A 29 -5.31 -5.98 21.00
C ARG A 29 -3.80 -6.08 21.14
N LEU A 30 -3.13 -6.71 20.16
CA LEU A 30 -1.69 -6.87 20.14
C LEU A 30 -1.03 -5.58 19.64
N GLY A 31 -0.58 -4.77 20.56
CA GLY A 31 -0.03 -3.44 20.31
C GLY A 31 -1.02 -2.29 20.47
N ALA A 32 -2.21 -2.54 21.08
CA ALA A 32 -3.22 -1.50 21.30
C ALA A 32 -2.65 -0.28 22.03
N THR A 33 -2.95 0.91 21.51
CA THR A 33 -2.51 2.18 22.10
C THR A 33 -3.63 2.84 22.91
N ALA A 34 -3.25 3.79 23.77
CA ALA A 34 -4.21 4.50 24.62
C ALA A 34 -5.26 5.32 23.84
N LYS A 35 -4.97 5.67 22.58
CA LYS A 35 -5.88 6.42 21.71
C LYS A 35 -6.74 5.53 20.82
N GLY A 36 -6.61 4.21 20.96
CA GLY A 36 -7.43 3.24 20.24
C GLY A 36 -6.86 2.72 18.92
N GLY A 37 -5.62 3.10 18.59
CA GLY A 37 -4.86 2.56 17.47
C GLY A 37 -4.02 1.35 17.85
N VAL A 38 -3.04 1.02 17.01
CA VAL A 38 -2.10 -0.10 17.17
C VAL A 38 -0.68 0.35 16.87
N CYS A 39 0.28 -0.05 17.72
CA CYS A 39 1.71 0.03 17.47
C CYS A 39 2.28 -1.38 17.49
N ARG A 40 2.46 -1.99 16.35
CA ARG A 40 3.00 -3.34 16.17
C ARG A 40 4.07 -3.32 15.07
N LEU A 41 5.26 -2.84 15.47
CA LEU A 41 6.38 -2.73 14.53
C LEU A 41 6.83 -4.11 14.05
N ALA A 42 7.20 -4.19 12.79
CA ALA A 42 7.66 -5.40 12.14
C ALA A 42 8.75 -6.14 12.95
N LEU A 43 8.63 -7.45 13.04
CA LEU A 43 9.58 -8.33 13.73
C LEU A 43 9.82 -7.97 15.21
N SER A 44 8.86 -7.31 15.84
CA SER A 44 8.81 -7.12 17.28
C SER A 44 8.17 -8.32 17.98
N ASP A 45 8.22 -8.33 19.32
CA ASP A 45 7.54 -9.36 20.13
C ASP A 45 6.01 -9.30 19.95
N LEU A 46 5.45 -8.11 19.71
CA LEU A 46 4.03 -7.93 19.40
C LEU A 46 3.68 -8.47 18.01
N ASP A 47 4.56 -8.26 17.03
CA ASP A 47 4.39 -8.84 15.69
C ASP A 47 4.51 -10.37 15.74
N ARG A 48 5.44 -10.93 16.54
CA ARG A 48 5.50 -12.37 16.78
C ARG A 48 4.17 -12.91 17.32
N GLN A 49 3.59 -12.30 18.34
CA GLN A 49 2.31 -12.73 18.90
C GLN A 49 1.18 -12.66 17.87
N ALA A 50 1.16 -11.63 17.02
CA ALA A 50 0.17 -11.48 15.95
C ALA A 50 0.34 -12.56 14.86
N ARG A 51 1.57 -12.88 14.49
CA ARG A 51 1.92 -13.98 13.57
C ARG A 51 1.50 -15.33 14.13
N ASP A 52 1.82 -15.61 15.39
CA ASP A 52 1.42 -16.84 16.09
C ASP A 52 -0.11 -17.00 16.10
N LEU A 53 -0.85 -15.94 16.38
CA LEU A 53 -2.31 -15.92 16.38
C LEU A 53 -2.89 -16.20 14.98
N PHE A 54 -2.34 -15.56 13.94
CA PHE A 54 -2.75 -15.78 12.55
C PHE A 54 -2.47 -17.23 12.12
N VAL A 55 -1.28 -17.75 12.40
CA VAL A 55 -0.91 -19.16 12.11
C VAL A 55 -1.89 -20.12 12.77
N GLN A 56 -2.18 -19.92 14.07
CA GLN A 56 -3.14 -20.74 14.78
C GLN A 56 -4.53 -20.73 14.12
N TRP A 57 -5.00 -19.58 13.69
CA TRP A 57 -6.30 -19.46 13.00
C TRP A 57 -6.32 -20.14 11.63
N CYS A 58 -5.22 -20.03 10.88
CA CYS A 58 -5.10 -20.69 9.58
C CYS A 58 -5.05 -22.22 9.71
N GLU A 59 -4.30 -22.73 10.66
CA GLU A 59 -4.23 -24.17 10.95
C GLU A 59 -5.60 -24.72 11.40
N ALA A 60 -6.30 -23.99 12.27
CA ALA A 60 -7.66 -24.33 12.68
C ALA A 60 -8.66 -24.29 11.50
N ALA A 61 -8.41 -23.49 10.48
CA ALA A 61 -9.18 -23.46 9.24
C ALA A 61 -8.72 -24.54 8.21
N GLY A 62 -7.78 -25.41 8.58
CA GLY A 62 -7.31 -26.54 7.75
C GLY A 62 -6.27 -26.15 6.70
N CYS A 63 -5.62 -25.00 6.85
CA CYS A 63 -4.51 -24.61 5.99
C CYS A 63 -3.20 -25.27 6.38
N THR A 64 -2.35 -25.52 5.39
CA THR A 64 -0.93 -25.80 5.62
C THR A 64 -0.18 -24.47 5.64
N VAL A 65 0.54 -24.21 6.73
CA VAL A 65 1.30 -22.96 6.88
C VAL A 65 2.78 -23.21 6.61
N SER A 66 3.40 -22.30 5.87
CA SER A 66 4.84 -22.26 5.63
C SER A 66 5.37 -20.84 5.77
N VAL A 67 6.63 -20.70 6.15
CA VAL A 67 7.30 -19.41 6.32
C VAL A 67 8.56 -19.40 5.46
N ASP A 68 8.79 -18.31 4.76
CA ASP A 68 10.01 -18.15 3.98
C ASP A 68 11.16 -17.52 4.79
N ARG A 69 12.31 -17.41 4.15
CA ARG A 69 13.55 -16.94 4.80
C ARG A 69 13.55 -15.47 5.19
N VAL A 70 12.63 -14.65 4.62
CA VAL A 70 12.41 -13.24 5.02
C VAL A 70 11.24 -13.09 5.98
N GLY A 71 10.61 -14.22 6.37
CA GLY A 71 9.54 -14.25 7.35
C GLY A 71 8.13 -14.04 6.78
N ASN A 72 7.94 -14.04 5.46
CA ASN A 72 6.59 -14.06 4.88
C ASN A 72 5.87 -15.34 5.27
N ILE A 73 4.62 -15.27 5.67
CA ILE A 73 3.79 -16.41 6.07
C ILE A 73 2.84 -16.75 4.94
N PHE A 74 2.76 -18.01 4.54
CA PHE A 74 1.87 -18.51 3.51
C PHE A 74 0.95 -19.57 4.11
N ALA A 75 -0.35 -19.30 4.15
CA ALA A 75 -1.39 -20.22 4.60
C ALA A 75 -2.15 -20.75 3.38
N ARG A 76 -1.85 -22.02 3.00
CA ARG A 76 -2.38 -22.65 1.80
C ARG A 76 -3.56 -23.57 2.12
N ARG A 77 -4.68 -23.30 1.47
CA ARG A 77 -5.85 -24.19 1.37
C ARG A 77 -5.76 -24.96 0.05
N PRO A 78 -5.84 -26.31 0.05
CA PRO A 78 -5.80 -27.08 -1.18
C PRO A 78 -6.98 -26.77 -2.10
N GLY A 79 -6.74 -26.86 -3.42
CA GLY A 79 -7.77 -26.92 -4.44
C GLY A 79 -7.97 -28.36 -4.92
N ARG A 80 -8.89 -28.58 -5.85
CA ARG A 80 -9.09 -29.88 -6.52
C ARG A 80 -7.88 -30.32 -7.30
N ASN A 81 -7.20 -29.38 -7.93
CA ASN A 81 -5.93 -29.61 -8.62
C ASN A 81 -4.82 -28.87 -7.86
N PRO A 82 -4.04 -29.56 -7.03
CA PRO A 82 -2.97 -28.95 -6.23
C PRO A 82 -1.76 -28.46 -7.05
N ASP A 83 -1.65 -28.89 -8.32
CA ASP A 83 -0.55 -28.53 -9.23
C ASP A 83 -0.79 -27.20 -9.94
N LEU A 84 -2.02 -26.69 -9.90
CA LEU A 84 -2.29 -25.35 -10.43
C LEU A 84 -1.62 -24.27 -9.57
N PRO A 85 -1.17 -23.16 -10.21
CA PRO A 85 -0.68 -22.01 -9.47
C PRO A 85 -1.81 -21.44 -8.56
N PRO A 86 -1.49 -21.07 -7.31
CA PRO A 86 -2.51 -20.62 -6.36
C PRO A 86 -3.11 -19.26 -6.74
N VAL A 87 -4.36 -19.06 -6.35
CA VAL A 87 -4.90 -17.70 -6.21
C VAL A 87 -4.48 -17.21 -4.83
N MET A 88 -3.67 -16.18 -4.81
CA MET A 88 -3.14 -15.59 -3.58
C MET A 88 -3.94 -14.35 -3.18
N THR A 89 -4.03 -14.12 -1.89
CA THR A 89 -4.51 -12.88 -1.29
C THR A 89 -3.73 -12.60 -0.02
N GLY A 90 -3.67 -11.36 0.40
CA GLY A 90 -2.99 -11.00 1.64
C GLY A 90 -2.68 -9.52 1.68
N SER A 91 -1.89 -9.15 2.64
CA SER A 91 -1.31 -7.85 2.92
C SER A 91 -0.32 -8.02 4.08
N HIS A 92 -0.22 -7.06 4.98
CA HIS A 92 0.68 -7.07 6.13
C HIS A 92 -0.09 -7.01 7.47
N ILE A 93 0.62 -7.26 8.55
CA ILE A 93 0.09 -7.10 9.92
C ILE A 93 0.99 -6.22 10.80
N ASP A 94 2.16 -5.80 10.32
CA ASP A 94 2.93 -4.74 10.95
C ASP A 94 2.25 -3.38 10.73
N THR A 95 2.52 -2.41 11.60
CA THR A 95 1.86 -1.12 11.60
C THR A 95 2.87 0.02 11.72
N GLN A 96 2.43 1.24 11.40
CA GLN A 96 3.11 2.46 11.81
C GLN A 96 3.22 2.57 13.34
N PRO A 97 4.15 3.37 13.89
CA PRO A 97 4.24 3.60 15.34
C PRO A 97 2.95 4.19 15.96
N THR A 98 2.19 4.92 15.15
CA THR A 98 0.87 5.47 15.50
C THR A 98 -0.18 4.97 14.49
N GLY A 99 -0.18 3.66 14.23
CA GLY A 99 -1.01 3.02 13.22
C GLY A 99 -2.46 2.81 13.64
N GLY A 100 -3.27 2.43 12.66
CA GLY A 100 -4.64 2.03 12.83
C GLY A 100 -4.83 0.54 13.12
N LYS A 101 -6.06 0.08 13.01
CA LYS A 101 -6.46 -1.31 13.25
C LYS A 101 -6.67 -2.11 11.96
N PHE A 102 -6.83 -1.42 10.83
CA PHE A 102 -7.33 -2.01 9.59
C PHE A 102 -6.30 -2.01 8.47
N ASP A 103 -5.40 -1.02 8.46
CA ASP A 103 -4.31 -0.89 7.52
C ASP A 103 -3.51 -2.20 7.42
N GLY A 104 -3.45 -2.80 6.23
CA GLY A 104 -2.90 -4.14 5.96
C GLY A 104 -3.67 -5.28 6.61
N CYS A 105 -3.96 -5.17 7.91
CA CYS A 105 -4.62 -6.20 8.70
C CYS A 105 -5.96 -6.66 8.09
N PHE A 106 -6.70 -5.73 7.47
CA PHE A 106 -7.96 -6.06 6.80
C PHE A 106 -7.75 -7.07 5.66
N GLY A 107 -6.77 -6.86 4.79
CA GLY A 107 -6.50 -7.77 3.65
C GLY A 107 -6.17 -9.18 4.10
N VAL A 108 -5.35 -9.31 5.15
CA VAL A 108 -4.99 -10.61 5.73
C VAL A 108 -6.19 -11.30 6.37
N MET A 109 -6.97 -10.59 7.20
CA MET A 109 -8.15 -11.17 7.86
C MET A 109 -9.28 -11.46 6.89
N ALA A 110 -9.46 -10.65 5.83
CA ALA A 110 -10.39 -10.93 4.75
C ALA A 110 -10.03 -12.22 4.00
N GLY A 111 -8.74 -12.44 3.72
CA GLY A 111 -8.25 -13.68 3.13
C GLY A 111 -8.57 -14.91 4.00
N LEU A 112 -8.32 -14.82 5.30
CA LEU A 112 -8.67 -15.88 6.24
C LEU A 112 -10.19 -16.13 6.29
N GLU A 113 -11.00 -15.07 6.29
CA GLU A 113 -12.46 -15.18 6.30
C GLU A 113 -12.99 -15.80 5.01
N VAL A 114 -12.37 -15.52 3.85
CA VAL A 114 -12.68 -16.23 2.59
C VAL A 114 -12.49 -17.74 2.75
N ILE A 115 -11.37 -18.18 3.32
CA ILE A 115 -11.11 -19.60 3.56
C ILE A 115 -12.14 -20.21 4.49
N ARG A 116 -12.44 -19.57 5.61
CA ARG A 116 -13.44 -20.02 6.59
C ARG A 116 -14.83 -20.14 5.96
N THR A 117 -15.24 -19.14 5.20
CA THR A 117 -16.52 -19.13 4.48
C THR A 117 -16.62 -20.29 3.48
N LEU A 118 -15.57 -20.56 2.71
CA LEU A 118 -15.55 -21.70 1.78
C LEU A 118 -15.62 -23.04 2.50
N ASN A 119 -15.03 -23.17 3.68
CA ASN A 119 -15.14 -24.35 4.52
C ASN A 119 -16.57 -24.55 5.05
N ASP A 120 -17.18 -23.48 5.56
CA ASP A 120 -18.57 -23.52 6.08
C ASP A 120 -19.58 -23.92 4.99
N LEU A 121 -19.32 -23.51 3.75
CA LEU A 121 -20.15 -23.85 2.60
C LEU A 121 -19.80 -25.19 1.96
N GLY A 122 -18.72 -25.85 2.36
CA GLY A 122 -18.22 -27.08 1.73
C GLY A 122 -17.81 -26.87 0.26
N VAL A 123 -17.35 -25.67 -0.11
CA VAL A 123 -16.96 -25.33 -1.48
C VAL A 123 -15.49 -25.63 -1.68
N GLU A 124 -15.18 -26.46 -2.69
CA GLU A 124 -13.80 -26.67 -3.18
C GLU A 124 -13.53 -25.77 -4.38
N THR A 125 -12.35 -25.12 -4.38
CA THR A 125 -11.84 -24.35 -5.51
C THR A 125 -11.09 -25.23 -6.49
N GLU A 126 -10.99 -24.83 -7.75
CA GLU A 126 -10.19 -25.60 -8.74
C GLU A 126 -8.68 -25.47 -8.44
N ALA A 127 -8.19 -24.23 -8.33
CA ALA A 127 -6.82 -23.93 -7.91
C ALA A 127 -6.74 -23.81 -6.37
N PRO A 128 -5.57 -24.05 -5.78
CA PRO A 128 -5.32 -23.73 -4.37
C PRO A 128 -5.53 -22.25 -4.08
N LEU A 129 -5.87 -21.93 -2.82
CA LEU A 129 -5.88 -20.56 -2.32
C LEU A 129 -4.76 -20.38 -1.30
N GLU A 130 -4.09 -19.23 -1.32
CA GLU A 130 -3.09 -18.87 -0.32
C GLU A 130 -3.39 -17.49 0.27
N VAL A 131 -3.36 -17.42 1.62
CA VAL A 131 -3.35 -16.14 2.33
C VAL A 131 -1.93 -15.85 2.76
N VAL A 132 -1.45 -14.66 2.46
CA VAL A 132 -0.05 -14.26 2.72
C VAL A 132 -0.01 -13.11 3.73
N VAL A 133 0.95 -13.18 4.65
CA VAL A 133 1.36 -12.04 5.48
C VAL A 133 2.74 -11.60 5.00
N TRP A 134 2.83 -10.43 4.41
CA TRP A 134 4.09 -9.85 3.98
C TRP A 134 4.83 -9.22 5.15
N THR A 135 6.14 -9.42 5.20
CA THR A 135 6.99 -8.93 6.28
C THR A 135 7.42 -7.50 6.04
N ASN A 136 7.22 -6.62 7.04
CA ASN A 136 7.70 -5.22 7.05
C ASN A 136 7.25 -4.45 5.80
N GLU A 137 5.94 -4.43 5.56
CA GLU A 137 5.36 -3.64 4.47
C GLU A 137 5.50 -2.16 4.75
N GLU A 138 5.19 -1.72 5.95
CA GLU A 138 5.18 -0.33 6.39
C GLU A 138 6.55 0.38 6.34
N GLY A 139 7.63 -0.39 6.43
CA GLY A 139 8.98 0.18 6.42
C GLY A 139 9.32 1.02 7.65
N SER A 140 8.46 1.09 8.65
CA SER A 140 8.60 1.98 9.80
C SER A 140 9.68 1.56 10.79
N ARG A 141 10.01 0.27 10.88
CA ARG A 141 11.16 -0.22 11.66
C ARG A 141 12.38 -0.44 10.79
N PHE A 142 12.23 -1.06 9.64
CA PHE A 142 13.31 -1.35 8.70
C PHE A 142 12.98 -0.75 7.33
N ALA A 143 13.86 0.08 6.78
CA ALA A 143 13.73 0.57 5.40
C ALA A 143 14.36 -0.42 4.39
N PRO A 144 13.77 -0.61 3.20
CA PRO A 144 12.59 0.08 2.68
C PRO A 144 11.25 -0.56 3.13
N CYS A 145 10.13 0.09 2.78
CA CYS A 145 8.79 -0.50 2.84
C CYS A 145 8.61 -1.64 1.83
N MET A 146 7.47 -2.38 1.93
CA MET A 146 7.14 -3.54 1.08
C MET A 146 8.29 -4.55 0.99
N MET A 147 8.96 -4.79 2.12
CA MET A 147 10.22 -5.55 2.16
C MET A 147 10.01 -7.02 1.80
N GLY A 148 9.01 -7.64 2.40
CA GLY A 148 8.72 -9.07 2.22
C GLY A 148 8.29 -9.40 0.80
N SER A 149 7.35 -8.66 0.25
CA SER A 149 6.91 -8.81 -1.14
C SER A 149 8.00 -8.43 -2.14
N GLY A 150 8.83 -7.43 -1.81
CA GLY A 150 9.97 -7.04 -2.62
C GLY A 150 11.04 -8.13 -2.75
N VAL A 151 11.35 -8.87 -1.67
CA VAL A 151 12.23 -10.04 -1.74
C VAL A 151 11.56 -11.16 -2.53
N PHE A 152 10.28 -11.42 -2.28
CA PHE A 152 9.50 -12.44 -3.00
C PHE A 152 9.44 -12.18 -4.52
N ALA A 153 9.33 -10.91 -4.93
CA ALA A 153 9.34 -10.49 -6.32
C ALA A 153 10.75 -10.31 -6.92
N GLY A 154 11.82 -10.55 -6.14
CA GLY A 154 13.20 -10.39 -6.61
C GLY A 154 13.63 -8.93 -6.81
N LYS A 155 12.91 -7.95 -6.22
CA LYS A 155 13.28 -6.53 -6.23
C LYS A 155 14.40 -6.23 -5.24
N PHE A 156 14.41 -6.94 -4.14
CA PHE A 156 15.44 -6.87 -3.12
C PHE A 156 16.11 -8.24 -2.99
N THR A 157 17.41 -8.27 -2.79
CA THR A 157 18.10 -9.51 -2.49
C THR A 157 17.85 -9.89 -1.03
N LEU A 158 17.76 -11.19 -0.75
CA LEU A 158 17.59 -11.67 0.62
C LEU A 158 18.76 -11.25 1.52
N GLU A 159 20.01 -11.33 1.00
CA GLU A 159 21.21 -11.00 1.75
C GLU A 159 21.22 -9.52 2.19
N GLU A 160 20.99 -8.59 1.26
CA GLU A 160 20.93 -7.16 1.56
C GLU A 160 19.78 -6.84 2.50
N THR A 161 18.64 -7.53 2.36
CA THR A 161 17.46 -7.35 3.20
C THR A 161 17.75 -7.78 4.63
N LEU A 162 18.30 -8.97 4.84
CA LEU A 162 18.65 -9.47 6.17
C LEU A 162 19.70 -8.60 6.89
N ALA A 163 20.54 -7.90 6.13
CA ALA A 163 21.55 -6.97 6.67
C ALA A 163 21.03 -5.59 7.03
N LYS A 164 19.80 -5.20 6.60
CA LYS A 164 19.19 -3.91 6.96
C LYS A 164 19.03 -3.80 8.48
N ARG A 165 19.27 -2.60 9.02
CA ARG A 165 19.24 -2.38 10.47
C ARG A 165 18.22 -1.31 10.85
N ASP A 166 17.61 -1.50 12.00
CA ASP A 166 16.76 -0.49 12.64
C ASP A 166 17.59 0.60 13.35
N ALA A 167 16.91 1.54 13.99
CA ALA A 167 17.55 2.66 14.72
C ALA A 167 18.39 2.20 15.91
N ASP A 168 18.12 1.03 16.47
CA ASP A 168 18.86 0.45 17.59
C ASP A 168 20.04 -0.42 17.11
N GLY A 169 20.23 -0.55 15.79
CA GLY A 169 21.29 -1.32 15.17
C GLY A 169 21.02 -2.82 15.05
N VAL A 170 19.80 -3.28 15.36
CA VAL A 170 19.38 -4.69 15.18
C VAL A 170 19.08 -4.93 13.71
N SER A 171 19.66 -6.00 13.12
CA SER A 171 19.37 -6.36 11.74
C SER A 171 18.04 -7.10 11.58
N VAL A 172 17.49 -7.11 10.35
CA VAL A 172 16.31 -7.90 9.99
C VAL A 172 16.55 -9.38 10.29
N GLY A 173 17.73 -9.91 9.95
CA GLY A 173 18.08 -11.30 10.25
C GLY A 173 18.09 -11.59 11.74
N GLU A 174 18.75 -10.76 12.55
CA GLU A 174 18.75 -10.90 14.02
C GLU A 174 17.34 -10.82 14.62
N ALA A 175 16.49 -9.92 14.08
CA ALA A 175 15.11 -9.80 14.54
C ALA A 175 14.24 -11.01 14.16
N LEU A 176 14.39 -11.55 12.94
CA LEU A 176 13.71 -12.77 12.49
C LEU A 176 14.08 -13.99 13.35
N ASP A 177 15.38 -14.17 13.65
CA ASP A 177 15.86 -15.24 14.50
C ASP A 177 15.32 -15.11 15.93
N ALA A 178 15.30 -13.88 16.48
CA ALA A 178 14.81 -13.60 17.84
C ALA A 178 13.33 -13.96 18.01
N ILE A 179 12.50 -13.72 16.98
CA ILE A 179 11.07 -14.05 17.03
C ILE A 179 10.74 -15.46 16.51
N GLY A 180 11.72 -16.19 15.97
CA GLY A 180 11.55 -17.55 15.46
C GLY A 180 10.84 -17.63 14.10
N TYR A 181 10.86 -16.57 13.30
CA TYR A 181 10.21 -16.50 11.98
C TYR A 181 11.19 -16.48 10.80
N ALA A 182 12.46 -16.77 10.99
CA ALA A 182 13.39 -17.14 9.92
C ALA A 182 13.02 -18.52 9.38
N GLY A 183 12.11 -18.56 8.38
CA GLY A 183 11.60 -19.82 7.83
C GLY A 183 12.60 -20.54 6.92
N ALA A 184 12.21 -21.74 6.47
CA ALA A 184 13.06 -22.59 5.63
C ALA A 184 12.71 -22.52 4.13
N ARG A 185 11.54 -21.97 3.77
CA ARG A 185 11.08 -21.87 2.38
C ARG A 185 11.90 -20.84 1.62
N ASP A 186 12.22 -21.13 0.35
CA ASP A 186 12.85 -20.15 -0.53
C ASP A 186 11.88 -18.99 -0.80
N CYS A 187 12.44 -17.77 -0.88
CA CYS A 187 11.67 -16.56 -1.15
C CYS A 187 11.26 -16.43 -2.62
N LEU A 188 12.03 -17.02 -3.54
CA LEU A 188 11.83 -16.88 -4.99
C LEU A 188 11.25 -18.17 -5.60
N GLY A 189 10.70 -18.03 -6.82
CA GLY A 189 10.25 -19.18 -7.62
C GLY A 189 8.89 -19.74 -7.22
N HIS A 190 8.12 -19.05 -6.41
CA HIS A 190 6.76 -19.45 -6.08
C HIS A 190 5.80 -19.00 -7.19
N PRO A 191 5.01 -19.92 -7.79
CA PRO A 191 4.07 -19.55 -8.85
C PRO A 191 2.92 -18.71 -8.26
N VAL A 192 2.52 -17.66 -8.97
CA VAL A 192 1.38 -16.80 -8.66
C VAL A 192 0.37 -16.91 -9.80
N GLY A 193 -0.75 -17.58 -9.56
CA GLY A 193 -1.81 -17.70 -10.57
C GLY A 193 -2.63 -16.41 -10.72
N ALA A 194 -2.92 -15.78 -9.59
CA ALA A 194 -3.45 -14.43 -9.47
C ALA A 194 -3.23 -13.91 -8.04
N TYR A 195 -3.16 -12.61 -7.86
CA TYR A 195 -3.08 -11.98 -6.54
C TYR A 195 -4.18 -10.93 -6.37
N PHE A 196 -4.85 -10.95 -5.22
CA PHE A 196 -5.82 -9.93 -4.84
C PHE A 196 -5.49 -9.37 -3.47
N GLU A 197 -5.50 -8.06 -3.32
CA GLU A 197 -5.32 -7.40 -2.04
C GLU A 197 -6.55 -6.56 -1.69
N ALA A 198 -7.25 -6.91 -0.61
CA ALA A 198 -8.30 -6.07 -0.05
C ALA A 198 -7.67 -5.10 0.95
N HIS A 199 -8.01 -3.83 0.87
CA HIS A 199 -7.43 -2.80 1.71
C HIS A 199 -8.43 -1.69 2.02
N ILE A 200 -8.20 -0.91 3.06
CA ILE A 200 -8.89 0.37 3.23
C ILE A 200 -8.33 1.38 2.22
N GLU A 201 -9.13 2.34 1.79
CA GLU A 201 -8.70 3.32 0.78
C GLU A 201 -7.51 4.18 1.23
N GLN A 202 -7.40 4.43 2.52
CA GLN A 202 -6.44 5.39 3.12
C GLN A 202 -6.64 6.82 2.58
N GLY A 203 -7.80 7.09 2.03
CA GLY A 203 -8.21 8.35 1.44
C GLY A 203 -9.72 8.55 1.58
N PRO A 204 -10.26 9.74 1.29
CA PRO A 204 -11.64 10.09 1.55
C PRO A 204 -12.57 9.92 0.35
N ILE A 205 -12.10 9.43 -0.81
CA ILE A 205 -12.85 9.51 -2.07
C ILE A 205 -14.09 8.61 -2.05
N LEU A 206 -13.95 7.37 -1.55
CA LEU A 206 -15.07 6.43 -1.50
C LEU A 206 -16.17 6.92 -0.55
N GLU A 207 -15.77 7.51 0.57
CA GLU A 207 -16.71 8.10 1.54
C GLU A 207 -17.41 9.34 0.94
N ASP A 208 -16.68 10.25 0.31
CA ASP A 208 -17.19 11.47 -0.33
C ASP A 208 -18.14 11.16 -1.50
N GLU A 209 -17.86 10.10 -2.25
CA GLU A 209 -18.64 9.63 -3.39
C GLU A 209 -19.73 8.61 -3.03
N GLU A 210 -19.92 8.32 -1.74
CA GLU A 210 -20.89 7.33 -1.23
C GLU A 210 -20.74 5.96 -1.90
N LYS A 211 -19.50 5.47 -2.07
CA LYS A 211 -19.18 4.17 -2.66
C LYS A 211 -18.66 3.20 -1.62
N THR A 212 -19.16 1.99 -1.66
CA THR A 212 -18.74 0.89 -0.80
C THR A 212 -17.48 0.18 -1.30
N ILE A 213 -17.30 0.12 -2.62
CA ILE A 213 -16.20 -0.61 -3.25
C ILE A 213 -15.43 0.29 -4.21
N GLY A 214 -14.13 0.38 -4.00
CA GLY A 214 -13.17 0.89 -4.96
C GLY A 214 -12.58 -0.24 -5.81
N VAL A 215 -12.82 -0.18 -7.12
CA VAL A 215 -12.18 -1.07 -8.10
C VAL A 215 -10.86 -0.43 -8.46
N VAL A 216 -9.76 -0.94 -7.89
CA VAL A 216 -8.46 -0.29 -8.04
C VAL A 216 -7.86 -0.61 -9.39
N LEU A 217 -7.63 0.43 -10.20
CA LEU A 217 -7.09 0.30 -11.55
C LEU A 217 -5.57 0.15 -11.59
N GLY A 218 -4.88 0.61 -10.54
CA GLY A 218 -3.43 0.65 -10.45
C GLY A 218 -2.95 1.56 -9.32
N ALA A 219 -1.65 1.83 -9.29
CA ALA A 219 -1.01 2.71 -8.33
C ALA A 219 -0.34 3.90 -9.05
N LEU A 220 -0.35 5.06 -8.39
CA LEU A 220 0.29 6.26 -8.91
C LEU A 220 1.80 6.08 -9.02
N GLY A 221 2.37 6.54 -10.13
CA GLY A 221 3.80 6.80 -10.21
C GLY A 221 4.17 7.97 -9.32
N GLN A 222 5.40 7.94 -8.77
CA GLN A 222 5.89 8.94 -7.82
C GLN A 222 7.30 9.37 -8.24
N LYS A 223 7.53 10.69 -8.26
CA LYS A 223 8.88 11.25 -8.43
C LYS A 223 9.15 12.28 -7.36
N TRP A 224 10.22 12.09 -6.61
CA TRP A 224 10.63 12.97 -5.52
C TRP A 224 11.89 13.71 -5.84
N PHE A 225 11.98 14.94 -5.34
CA PHE A 225 13.16 15.78 -5.53
C PHE A 225 13.48 16.55 -4.26
N ASP A 226 14.77 16.74 -4.02
CA ASP A 226 15.29 17.73 -3.09
C ASP A 226 15.67 18.98 -3.89
N LEU A 227 15.14 20.13 -3.47
CA LEU A 227 15.45 21.43 -4.07
C LEU A 227 16.17 22.31 -3.06
N SER A 228 17.34 22.82 -3.44
CA SER A 228 18.06 23.86 -2.71
C SER A 228 18.04 25.16 -3.53
N LEU A 229 17.58 26.25 -2.94
CA LEU A 229 17.65 27.59 -3.52
C LEU A 229 18.67 28.42 -2.72
N ARG A 230 19.57 29.11 -3.42
CA ARG A 230 20.62 29.93 -2.81
C ARG A 230 20.57 31.36 -3.33
N GLY A 231 20.46 32.31 -2.40
CA GLY A 231 20.50 33.75 -2.62
C GLY A 231 21.61 34.39 -1.81
N VAL A 232 21.31 35.52 -1.15
CA VAL A 232 22.27 36.24 -0.34
C VAL A 232 21.61 36.71 0.96
N GLU A 233 22.17 36.28 2.09
CA GLU A 233 21.76 36.79 3.41
C GLU A 233 22.09 38.29 3.55
N ALA A 234 21.14 39.07 4.01
CA ALA A 234 21.31 40.47 4.28
C ALA A 234 20.35 40.97 5.37
N HIS A 235 20.65 42.11 5.93
CA HIS A 235 19.78 42.72 6.94
C HIS A 235 18.45 43.16 6.29
N ALA A 236 17.31 42.74 6.86
CA ALA A 236 15.99 42.95 6.29
C ALA A 236 15.54 44.42 6.26
N GLY A 237 16.04 45.29 7.14
CA GLY A 237 15.69 46.71 7.18
C GLY A 237 16.42 47.56 6.12
N PRO A 238 17.75 47.68 6.14
CA PRO A 238 18.50 48.56 5.25
C PRO A 238 18.67 48.05 3.83
N THR A 239 18.40 46.76 3.54
CA THR A 239 18.57 46.22 2.19
C THR A 239 17.34 46.55 1.31
N PRO A 240 17.44 47.39 0.28
CA PRO A 240 16.34 47.76 -0.59
C PRO A 240 15.75 46.53 -1.33
N MET A 241 14.43 46.55 -1.56
CA MET A 241 13.70 45.42 -2.17
C MET A 241 14.31 44.94 -3.52
N HIS A 242 14.69 45.87 -4.39
CA HIS A 242 15.20 45.58 -5.73
C HIS A 242 16.65 45.03 -5.76
N LEU A 243 17.37 45.04 -4.62
CA LEU A 243 18.72 44.50 -4.49
C LEU A 243 18.73 43.12 -3.79
N ARG A 244 17.59 42.66 -3.31
CA ARG A 244 17.48 41.38 -2.57
C ARG A 244 17.64 40.18 -3.49
N LYS A 245 18.39 39.20 -3.00
CA LYS A 245 18.42 37.84 -3.54
C LYS A 245 17.81 36.91 -2.49
N ASP A 246 16.49 36.99 -2.34
CA ASP A 246 15.74 36.33 -1.26
C ASP A 246 15.32 34.92 -1.70
N ALA A 247 15.99 33.91 -1.13
CA ALA A 247 15.72 32.50 -1.44
C ALA A 247 14.30 32.08 -1.03
N LEU A 248 13.72 32.68 0.02
CA LEU A 248 12.38 32.33 0.49
C LEU A 248 11.27 32.84 -0.46
N VAL A 249 11.47 34.00 -1.07
CA VAL A 249 10.55 34.49 -2.12
C VAL A 249 10.58 33.55 -3.33
N GLY A 250 11.77 33.05 -3.70
CA GLY A 250 11.89 32.02 -4.73
C GLY A 250 11.17 30.73 -4.37
N ALA A 251 11.35 30.26 -3.13
CA ALA A 251 10.69 29.05 -2.62
C ALA A 251 9.17 29.17 -2.64
N ALA A 252 8.61 30.32 -2.25
CA ALA A 252 7.16 30.53 -2.27
C ALA A 252 6.57 30.38 -3.70
N ALA A 253 7.28 30.88 -4.71
CA ALA A 253 6.86 30.71 -6.11
C ALA A 253 6.89 29.23 -6.55
N VAL A 254 7.85 28.45 -6.05
CA VAL A 254 7.92 27.01 -6.34
C VAL A 254 6.78 26.24 -5.64
N VAL A 255 6.46 26.56 -4.38
CA VAL A 255 5.32 25.96 -3.65
C VAL A 255 4.03 26.16 -4.43
N GLU A 256 3.78 27.41 -4.89
CA GLU A 256 2.61 27.74 -5.72
C GLU A 256 2.62 26.98 -7.05
N ALA A 257 3.77 26.84 -7.68
CA ALA A 257 3.89 26.12 -8.96
C ALA A 257 3.59 24.63 -8.83
N VAL A 258 4.08 23.98 -7.76
CA VAL A 258 3.78 22.57 -7.48
C VAL A 258 2.29 22.36 -7.30
N ASN A 259 1.62 23.17 -6.49
CA ASN A 259 0.18 23.09 -6.28
C ASN A 259 -0.59 23.32 -7.60
N ARG A 260 -0.25 24.37 -8.36
CA ARG A 260 -0.90 24.69 -9.63
C ARG A 260 -0.71 23.59 -10.68
N ALA A 261 0.47 23.00 -10.78
CA ALA A 261 0.72 21.88 -11.69
C ALA A 261 -0.18 20.68 -11.35
N ALA A 262 -0.29 20.31 -10.07
CA ALA A 262 -1.18 19.23 -9.65
C ALA A 262 -2.65 19.54 -9.98
N LEU A 263 -3.13 20.76 -9.73
CA LEU A 263 -4.51 21.17 -10.06
C LEU A 263 -4.76 21.18 -11.58
N GLY A 264 -3.75 21.47 -12.40
CA GLY A 264 -3.85 21.49 -13.86
C GLY A 264 -3.88 20.11 -14.53
N HIS A 265 -3.46 19.08 -13.83
CA HIS A 265 -3.33 17.72 -14.35
C HIS A 265 -4.33 16.70 -13.76
N GLN A 266 -5.43 17.17 -13.19
CA GLN A 266 -6.49 16.30 -12.68
C GLN A 266 -7.11 15.40 -13.80
N PRO A 267 -7.72 14.24 -13.51
CA PRO A 267 -7.75 13.58 -12.20
C PRO A 267 -6.44 12.86 -11.88
N HIS A 268 -6.27 12.46 -10.63
CA HIS A 268 -5.17 11.63 -10.10
C HIS A 268 -3.81 12.33 -9.93
N ALA A 269 -3.71 13.64 -10.18
CA ALA A 269 -2.49 14.39 -9.94
C ALA A 269 -2.37 14.82 -8.47
N CYS A 270 -1.23 14.50 -7.84
CA CYS A 270 -0.84 15.07 -6.56
C CYS A 270 0.50 15.78 -6.69
N GLY A 271 0.63 16.93 -6.01
CA GLY A 271 1.87 17.69 -5.94
C GLY A 271 2.00 18.31 -4.56
N THR A 272 3.09 17.99 -3.86
CA THR A 272 3.26 18.38 -2.46
C THR A 272 4.68 18.90 -2.21
N VAL A 273 4.77 20.00 -1.44
CA VAL A 273 6.01 20.43 -0.77
C VAL A 273 5.88 20.03 0.68
N GLY A 274 6.47 18.88 1.04
CA GLY A 274 6.30 18.28 2.37
C GLY A 274 7.20 18.90 3.44
N CYS A 275 8.34 19.48 3.01
CA CYS A 275 9.31 20.07 3.92
C CYS A 275 9.86 21.37 3.33
N LEU A 276 10.05 22.40 4.16
CA LEU A 276 10.68 23.66 3.78
C LEU A 276 11.46 24.23 4.96
N HIS A 277 12.76 24.43 4.77
CA HIS A 277 13.65 25.01 5.76
C HIS A 277 14.34 26.26 5.19
N ALA A 278 14.13 27.41 5.85
CA ALA A 278 14.77 28.68 5.50
C ALA A 278 15.94 28.98 6.45
N TYR A 279 17.06 29.35 5.89
CA TYR A 279 18.28 29.68 6.62
C TYR A 279 18.67 31.16 6.44
N PRO A 280 19.13 31.86 7.51
CA PRO A 280 19.45 31.36 8.85
C PRO A 280 18.28 31.27 9.82
N GLY A 281 17.02 31.52 9.40
CA GLY A 281 15.85 31.42 10.25
C GLY A 281 15.69 32.58 11.24
N SER A 282 16.22 33.75 10.92
CA SER A 282 16.17 34.92 11.78
C SER A 282 15.17 35.95 11.24
N ARG A 283 14.36 36.55 12.13
CA ARG A 283 13.27 37.49 11.80
C ARG A 283 13.72 38.69 10.96
N ASN A 284 14.92 39.21 11.17
CA ASN A 284 15.43 40.42 10.54
C ASN A 284 16.56 40.18 9.55
N VAL A 285 16.69 38.94 9.06
CA VAL A 285 17.65 38.53 8.03
C VAL A 285 16.89 38.02 6.80
N ILE A 286 17.25 38.48 5.62
CA ILE A 286 16.77 37.94 4.34
C ILE A 286 17.34 36.53 4.19
N PRO A 287 16.51 35.49 3.97
CA PRO A 287 17.01 34.11 3.84
C PRO A 287 17.95 33.95 2.64
N GLY A 288 19.16 33.47 2.92
CA GLY A 288 20.17 33.18 1.90
C GLY A 288 20.07 31.78 1.32
N GLU A 289 19.48 30.85 2.06
CA GLU A 289 19.25 29.47 1.58
C GLU A 289 17.86 28.98 1.96
N VAL A 290 17.21 28.23 1.05
CA VAL A 290 16.03 27.42 1.35
C VAL A 290 16.25 26.02 0.82
N LYS A 291 15.94 25.00 1.66
CA LYS A 291 15.87 23.60 1.27
C LYS A 291 14.44 23.13 1.37
N MET A 292 13.96 22.38 0.37
CA MET A 292 12.59 21.87 0.32
C MET A 292 12.52 20.56 -0.42
N THR A 293 11.50 19.75 -0.10
CA THR A 293 11.20 18.49 -0.78
C THR A 293 10.00 18.63 -1.68
N LEU A 294 10.06 18.03 -2.86
CA LEU A 294 8.96 18.02 -3.84
C LEU A 294 8.53 16.57 -4.08
N ASP A 295 7.24 16.31 -4.00
CA ASP A 295 6.60 15.03 -4.31
C ASP A 295 5.57 15.25 -5.43
N PHE A 296 5.71 14.53 -6.54
CA PHE A 296 4.79 14.52 -7.67
C PHE A 296 4.25 13.12 -7.88
N ARG A 297 2.92 13.00 -8.07
CA ARG A 297 2.27 11.71 -8.33
C ARG A 297 1.26 11.84 -9.46
N HIS A 298 1.23 10.84 -10.35
CA HIS A 298 0.21 10.69 -11.38
C HIS A 298 0.18 9.25 -11.92
N LEU A 299 -1.01 8.79 -12.38
CA LEU A 299 -1.17 7.46 -12.98
C LEU A 299 -0.55 7.37 -14.39
N GLN A 300 -0.54 8.47 -15.16
CA GLN A 300 0.01 8.52 -16.52
C GLN A 300 1.42 9.11 -16.50
N PRO A 301 2.43 8.37 -16.99
CA PRO A 301 3.83 8.84 -16.98
C PRO A 301 4.00 10.20 -17.67
N GLU A 302 3.34 10.39 -18.81
CA GLU A 302 3.47 11.60 -19.63
C GLU A 302 2.94 12.83 -18.89
N ARG A 303 1.88 12.68 -18.10
CA ARG A 303 1.34 13.77 -17.27
C ARG A 303 2.24 14.06 -16.08
N LEU A 304 2.79 13.01 -15.46
CA LEU A 304 3.77 13.16 -14.38
C LEU A 304 5.01 13.94 -14.86
N ASP A 305 5.55 13.58 -16.02
CA ASP A 305 6.68 14.28 -16.62
C ASP A 305 6.34 15.74 -17.00
N SER A 306 5.11 15.98 -17.49
CA SER A 306 4.63 17.34 -17.80
C SER A 306 4.55 18.22 -16.56
N MET A 307 3.97 17.72 -15.46
CA MET A 307 3.93 18.44 -14.18
C MET A 307 5.32 18.85 -13.71
N ILE A 308 6.28 17.93 -13.78
CA ILE A 308 7.66 18.17 -13.37
C ILE A 308 8.32 19.19 -14.30
N ALA A 309 8.10 19.11 -15.61
CA ALA A 309 8.64 20.06 -16.58
C ALA A 309 8.13 21.49 -16.34
N GLU A 310 6.84 21.65 -16.04
CA GLU A 310 6.23 22.93 -15.67
C GLU A 310 6.88 23.54 -14.44
N VAL A 311 7.08 22.75 -13.38
CA VAL A 311 7.70 23.23 -12.14
C VAL A 311 9.18 23.53 -12.35
N ARG A 312 9.92 22.73 -13.12
CA ARG A 312 11.33 23.01 -13.50
C ARG A 312 11.45 24.35 -14.25
N HIS A 313 10.52 24.62 -15.15
CA HIS A 313 10.48 25.91 -15.86
C HIS A 313 10.28 27.09 -14.89
N VAL A 314 9.36 26.95 -13.94
CA VAL A 314 9.12 28.00 -12.91
C VAL A 314 10.34 28.17 -12.00
N ILE A 315 11.01 27.09 -11.59
CA ILE A 315 12.26 27.16 -10.80
C ILE A 315 13.30 27.98 -11.55
N ALA A 316 13.57 27.66 -12.81
CA ALA A 316 14.58 28.33 -13.62
C ALA A 316 14.24 29.84 -13.81
N ALA A 317 13.00 30.13 -14.22
CA ALA A 317 12.54 31.52 -14.44
C ALA A 317 12.56 32.35 -13.15
N THR A 318 12.17 31.74 -12.02
CA THR A 318 12.17 32.42 -10.71
C THR A 318 13.61 32.70 -10.25
N CYS A 319 14.51 31.74 -10.42
CA CYS A 319 15.92 31.91 -10.06
C CYS A 319 16.60 33.01 -10.92
N GLU A 320 16.36 33.03 -12.23
CA GLU A 320 16.83 34.09 -13.11
C GLU A 320 16.32 35.48 -12.68
N LYS A 321 15.00 35.59 -12.46
CA LYS A 321 14.37 36.86 -12.06
C LYS A 321 14.87 37.40 -10.73
N HIS A 322 15.15 36.57 -9.76
CA HIS A 322 15.57 36.96 -8.40
C HIS A 322 17.08 36.83 -8.17
N GLY A 323 17.89 36.46 -9.20
CA GLY A 323 19.31 36.27 -9.11
C GLY A 323 19.73 35.18 -8.14
N LEU A 324 18.93 34.08 -8.07
CA LEU A 324 19.19 32.92 -7.23
C LEU A 324 19.96 31.83 -8.00
N GLN A 325 20.62 30.96 -7.25
CA GLN A 325 21.11 29.68 -7.74
C GLN A 325 20.19 28.56 -7.24
N TYR A 326 20.12 27.44 -7.97
CA TYR A 326 19.36 26.28 -7.50
C TYR A 326 20.07 24.96 -7.84
N GLU A 327 19.77 23.96 -7.06
CA GLU A 327 20.14 22.57 -7.27
C GLU A 327 18.88 21.71 -7.05
N LEU A 328 18.52 20.90 -8.05
CA LEU A 328 17.36 20.02 -8.00
C LEU A 328 17.81 18.57 -8.19
N VAL A 329 17.78 17.79 -7.13
CA VAL A 329 18.29 16.41 -7.08
C VAL A 329 17.11 15.44 -7.03
N PRO A 330 17.00 14.48 -7.98
CA PRO A 330 15.99 13.42 -7.87
C PRO A 330 16.38 12.47 -6.74
N THR A 331 15.41 12.09 -5.89
CA THR A 331 15.60 11.20 -4.74
C THR A 331 14.83 9.92 -4.86
N ALA A 332 13.73 9.89 -5.64
CA ALA A 332 12.98 8.68 -5.95
C ALA A 332 12.30 8.78 -7.33
N ASP A 333 12.18 7.65 -8.02
CA ASP A 333 11.44 7.50 -9.29
C ASP A 333 10.77 6.11 -9.30
N PHE A 334 9.47 6.08 -9.01
CA PHE A 334 8.64 4.89 -9.06
C PHE A 334 7.67 5.03 -10.23
N PRO A 335 7.73 4.13 -11.24
CA PRO A 335 6.80 4.20 -12.36
C PRO A 335 5.38 3.90 -11.91
N PRO A 336 4.35 4.48 -12.57
CA PRO A 336 2.97 4.08 -12.33
C PRO A 336 2.73 2.64 -12.78
N LEU A 337 1.84 1.96 -12.07
CA LEU A 337 1.46 0.58 -12.36
C LEU A 337 -0.03 0.50 -12.68
N TYR A 338 -0.39 -0.28 -13.71
CA TYR A 338 -1.77 -0.69 -13.97
C TYR A 338 -1.93 -2.16 -13.61
N PHE A 339 -2.98 -2.48 -12.86
CA PHE A 339 -3.32 -3.85 -12.54
C PHE A 339 -3.89 -4.59 -13.75
N ASP A 340 -3.85 -5.92 -13.68
CA ASP A 340 -4.34 -6.80 -14.74
C ASP A 340 -5.84 -6.58 -15.00
N GLN A 341 -6.23 -6.40 -16.26
CA GLN A 341 -7.61 -6.10 -16.65
C GLN A 341 -8.59 -7.24 -16.33
N GLY A 342 -8.12 -8.49 -16.31
CA GLY A 342 -8.91 -9.65 -15.90
C GLY A 342 -9.20 -9.62 -14.40
N CYS A 343 -8.20 -9.28 -13.58
CA CYS A 343 -8.35 -9.13 -12.12
C CYS A 343 -9.22 -7.92 -11.78
N VAL A 344 -8.97 -6.74 -12.38
CA VAL A 344 -9.81 -5.54 -12.24
C VAL A 344 -11.25 -5.84 -12.66
N GLY A 345 -11.45 -6.52 -13.79
CA GLY A 345 -12.76 -6.97 -14.26
C GLY A 345 -13.44 -7.95 -13.31
N ALA A 346 -12.68 -8.86 -12.68
CA ALA A 346 -13.23 -9.79 -11.70
C ALA A 346 -13.78 -9.07 -10.45
N VAL A 347 -13.04 -8.07 -9.95
CA VAL A 347 -13.47 -7.22 -8.82
C VAL A 347 -14.73 -6.43 -9.19
N ARG A 348 -14.72 -5.75 -10.34
CA ARG A 348 -15.87 -4.97 -10.81
C ARG A 348 -17.14 -5.80 -10.97
N GLU A 349 -17.05 -6.95 -11.63
CA GLU A 349 -18.17 -7.85 -11.81
C GLU A 349 -18.67 -8.44 -10.48
N ALA A 350 -17.76 -8.71 -9.53
CA ALA A 350 -18.12 -9.18 -8.20
C ALA A 350 -18.95 -8.12 -7.45
N ALA A 351 -18.51 -6.86 -7.43
CA ALA A 351 -19.23 -5.75 -6.80
C ALA A 351 -20.61 -5.53 -7.45
N GLN A 352 -20.69 -5.55 -8.79
CA GLN A 352 -21.94 -5.43 -9.54
C GLN A 352 -22.92 -6.57 -9.23
N ALA A 353 -22.43 -7.81 -9.20
CA ALA A 353 -23.25 -8.98 -8.93
C ALA A 353 -23.78 -9.01 -7.49
N LEU A 354 -23.10 -8.32 -6.56
CA LEU A 354 -23.54 -8.11 -5.18
C LEU A 354 -24.46 -6.88 -5.02
N GLY A 355 -24.65 -6.09 -6.09
CA GLY A 355 -25.45 -4.86 -6.05
C GLY A 355 -24.81 -3.74 -5.22
N MET A 356 -23.49 -3.76 -5.05
CA MET A 356 -22.77 -2.78 -4.23
C MET A 356 -22.46 -1.51 -5.03
N PRO A 357 -22.64 -0.31 -4.46
CA PRO A 357 -22.14 0.92 -5.03
C PRO A 357 -20.63 0.83 -5.20
N GLN A 358 -20.13 1.09 -6.41
CA GLN A 358 -18.70 0.96 -6.71
C GLN A 358 -18.24 2.04 -7.68
N MET A 359 -16.93 2.33 -7.67
CA MET A 359 -16.28 3.20 -8.64
C MET A 359 -14.87 2.70 -8.95
N ASP A 360 -14.37 3.11 -10.11
CA ASP A 360 -12.95 2.95 -10.45
C ASP A 360 -12.13 3.97 -9.66
N ILE A 361 -11.03 3.51 -9.07
CA ILE A 361 -10.14 4.33 -8.25
C ILE A 361 -8.68 3.95 -8.51
N VAL A 362 -7.76 4.80 -8.10
CA VAL A 362 -6.31 4.55 -8.19
C VAL A 362 -5.70 4.67 -6.81
N SER A 363 -4.80 3.74 -6.45
CA SER A 363 -4.08 3.86 -5.19
C SER A 363 -3.07 5.01 -5.23
N GLY A 364 -3.17 5.90 -4.25
CA GLY A 364 -2.15 6.91 -3.97
C GLY A 364 -0.99 6.41 -3.11
N ALA A 365 -1.15 5.22 -2.49
CA ALA A 365 -0.18 4.59 -1.60
C ALA A 365 0.52 3.40 -2.29
N GLY A 366 1.67 2.98 -1.72
CA GLY A 366 2.30 1.71 -2.06
C GLY A 366 1.57 0.55 -1.38
N HIS A 367 1.55 -0.61 -2.02
CA HIS A 367 0.99 -1.86 -1.49
C HIS A 367 1.78 -3.04 -2.04
N ASP A 368 1.76 -4.16 -1.35
CA ASP A 368 2.44 -5.39 -1.78
C ASP A 368 1.98 -5.85 -3.17
N ALA A 369 0.71 -5.59 -3.52
CA ALA A 369 0.14 -5.86 -4.84
C ALA A 369 0.95 -5.25 -6.00
N ILE A 370 1.70 -4.16 -5.77
CA ILE A 370 2.53 -3.52 -6.81
C ILE A 370 3.64 -4.47 -7.26
N PHE A 371 4.32 -5.12 -6.32
CA PHE A 371 5.38 -6.07 -6.65
C PHE A 371 4.81 -7.39 -7.16
N LEU A 372 3.65 -7.82 -6.64
CA LEU A 372 2.98 -9.04 -7.08
C LEU A 372 2.47 -8.93 -8.54
N ALA A 373 2.08 -7.74 -8.98
CA ALA A 373 1.68 -7.47 -10.35
C ALA A 373 2.79 -7.69 -11.39
N GLU A 374 4.04 -7.75 -10.97
CA GLU A 374 5.17 -8.08 -11.85
C GLU A 374 5.40 -9.60 -12.00
N LEU A 375 4.84 -10.39 -11.08
CA LEU A 375 4.97 -11.85 -11.09
C LEU A 375 3.78 -12.55 -11.77
N GLY A 376 2.62 -11.90 -11.79
CA GLY A 376 1.41 -12.46 -12.37
C GLY A 376 0.23 -11.48 -12.32
N PRO A 377 -0.96 -11.90 -12.78
CA PRO A 377 -2.15 -11.08 -12.74
C PRO A 377 -2.48 -10.64 -11.32
N ALA A 378 -2.62 -9.34 -11.09
CA ALA A 378 -2.95 -8.79 -9.77
C ALA A 378 -4.08 -7.75 -9.84
N GLY A 379 -4.79 -7.57 -8.74
CA GLY A 379 -5.82 -6.57 -8.56
C GLY A 379 -6.02 -6.22 -7.09
N MET A 380 -6.65 -5.08 -6.83
CA MET A 380 -6.94 -4.62 -5.46
C MET A 380 -8.41 -4.22 -5.31
N ILE A 381 -8.87 -4.26 -4.07
CA ILE A 381 -10.23 -3.90 -3.66
C ILE A 381 -10.09 -2.89 -2.52
N PHE A 382 -10.59 -1.67 -2.71
CA PHE A 382 -10.68 -0.71 -1.63
C PHE A 382 -12.06 -0.68 -1.00
N VAL A 383 -12.07 -0.42 0.30
CA VAL A 383 -13.28 -0.08 1.08
C VAL A 383 -13.05 1.27 1.78
N PRO A 384 -14.12 2.03 2.09
CA PRO A 384 -13.99 3.30 2.77
C PRO A 384 -13.29 3.18 4.13
N CYS A 385 -12.56 4.22 4.51
CA CYS A 385 -12.14 4.45 5.89
C CYS A 385 -12.63 5.83 6.33
N GLU A 386 -12.98 5.94 7.60
CA GLU A 386 -13.64 7.13 8.17
C GLU A 386 -12.78 8.39 8.01
N ASN A 387 -13.34 9.41 7.36
CA ASN A 387 -12.68 10.67 7.00
C ASN A 387 -11.40 10.50 6.16
N GLY A 388 -11.18 9.35 5.53
CA GLY A 388 -9.97 9.03 4.79
C GLY A 388 -8.71 8.95 5.65
N ILE A 389 -8.85 8.78 6.98
CA ILE A 389 -7.73 8.77 7.91
C ILE A 389 -7.09 7.40 7.97
N SER A 390 -5.78 7.34 7.70
CA SER A 390 -4.91 6.20 7.92
C SER A 390 -3.55 6.65 8.48
N HIS A 391 -2.67 5.71 8.88
CA HIS A 391 -1.41 5.99 9.58
C HIS A 391 -1.63 6.84 10.85
N ASN A 392 -2.77 6.65 11.49
CA ASN A 392 -3.19 7.39 12.66
C ASN A 392 -3.96 6.47 13.62
N GLU A 393 -3.78 6.67 14.92
CA GLU A 393 -4.43 5.87 15.97
C GLU A 393 -5.97 5.95 15.96
N ILE A 394 -6.55 6.99 15.32
CA ILE A 394 -8.02 7.15 15.19
C ILE A 394 -8.58 6.56 13.89
N GLU A 395 -7.76 5.88 13.07
CA GLU A 395 -8.21 5.17 11.88
C GLU A 395 -9.42 4.27 12.19
N ASN A 396 -10.46 4.36 11.37
CA ASN A 396 -11.65 3.56 11.53
C ASN A 396 -12.26 3.16 10.18
N ALA A 397 -12.92 2.00 10.17
CA ALA A 397 -13.70 1.52 9.03
C ALA A 397 -14.97 0.82 9.53
N SER A 398 -16.04 0.83 8.74
CA SER A 398 -17.29 0.21 9.15
C SER A 398 -17.23 -1.32 9.01
N PRO A 399 -17.80 -2.08 9.96
CA PRO A 399 -17.90 -3.55 9.83
C PRO A 399 -18.60 -3.99 8.53
N ASP A 400 -19.58 -3.22 8.06
CA ASP A 400 -20.36 -3.54 6.87
C ASP A 400 -19.51 -3.34 5.60
N ASP A 401 -18.70 -2.29 5.52
CA ASP A 401 -17.79 -2.05 4.37
C ASP A 401 -16.69 -3.11 4.31
N LEU A 402 -16.12 -3.48 5.47
CA LEU A 402 -15.13 -4.55 5.54
C LEU A 402 -15.71 -5.90 5.09
N ALA A 403 -16.95 -6.22 5.53
CA ALA A 403 -17.65 -7.42 5.08
C ALA A 403 -17.97 -7.38 3.57
N ALA A 404 -18.34 -6.21 3.05
CA ALA A 404 -18.57 -6.00 1.62
C ALA A 404 -17.30 -6.23 0.79
N GLY A 405 -16.17 -5.64 1.18
CA GLY A 405 -14.87 -5.84 0.53
C GLY A 405 -14.45 -7.32 0.55
N CYS A 406 -14.62 -8.01 1.69
CA CYS A 406 -14.37 -9.44 1.82
C CYS A 406 -15.29 -10.30 0.90
N ALA A 407 -16.55 -9.92 0.73
CA ALA A 407 -17.47 -10.61 -0.17
C ALA A 407 -17.07 -10.44 -1.65
N VAL A 408 -16.58 -9.27 -2.03
CA VAL A 408 -16.02 -9.01 -3.36
C VAL A 408 -14.74 -9.83 -3.57
N LEU A 409 -13.85 -9.87 -2.57
CA LEU A 409 -12.62 -10.68 -2.60
C LEU A 409 -12.94 -12.16 -2.83
N LEU A 410 -13.86 -12.73 -2.05
CA LEU A 410 -14.29 -14.14 -2.22
C LEU A 410 -14.69 -14.43 -3.66
N ARG A 411 -15.51 -13.58 -4.28
CA ARG A 411 -15.99 -13.80 -5.64
C ARG A 411 -14.90 -13.63 -6.68
N ALA A 412 -14.03 -12.63 -6.51
CA ALA A 412 -12.90 -12.42 -7.40
C ALA A 412 -11.95 -13.62 -7.38
N MET A 413 -11.62 -14.14 -6.19
CA MET A 413 -10.77 -15.32 -6.03
C MET A 413 -11.41 -16.59 -6.62
N LEU A 414 -12.71 -16.81 -6.44
CA LEU A 414 -13.41 -17.96 -7.06
C LEU A 414 -13.39 -17.86 -8.58
N LYS A 415 -13.60 -16.66 -9.13
CA LYS A 415 -13.55 -16.44 -10.58
C LYS A 415 -12.15 -16.69 -11.13
N ALA A 416 -11.11 -16.20 -10.44
CA ALA A 416 -9.73 -16.41 -10.82
C ALA A 416 -9.35 -17.90 -10.77
N SER A 417 -9.73 -18.63 -9.70
CA SER A 417 -9.49 -20.07 -9.57
C SER A 417 -10.08 -20.87 -10.75
N ALA A 418 -11.29 -20.54 -11.17
CA ALA A 418 -11.90 -21.17 -12.34
C ALA A 418 -11.20 -20.78 -13.65
N ALA A 419 -10.78 -19.51 -13.79
CA ALA A 419 -10.08 -19.03 -14.98
C ALA A 419 -8.70 -19.67 -15.16
N ILE A 420 -7.97 -19.89 -14.06
CA ILE A 420 -6.69 -20.61 -14.04
C ILE A 420 -6.89 -22.07 -14.53
N ALA A 421 -7.89 -22.76 -14.01
CA ALA A 421 -8.20 -24.14 -14.41
C ALA A 421 -8.57 -24.26 -15.88
N ASP A 422 -9.21 -23.24 -16.45
CA ASP A 422 -9.58 -23.17 -17.86
C ASP A 422 -8.43 -22.67 -18.77
N GLY A 423 -7.25 -22.34 -18.22
CA GLY A 423 -6.12 -21.75 -18.96
C GLY A 423 -6.40 -20.35 -19.52
N ARG A 424 -7.38 -19.62 -18.96
CA ARG A 424 -7.77 -18.27 -19.38
C ARG A 424 -7.03 -17.16 -18.58
N LEU A 425 -6.45 -17.51 -17.47
CA LEU A 425 -5.49 -16.70 -16.72
C LEU A 425 -4.18 -17.51 -16.74
N ALA A 426 -3.17 -17.00 -17.39
CA ALA A 426 -1.83 -17.61 -17.39
C ALA A 426 -0.99 -16.96 -16.29
N ALA A 427 -0.26 -17.80 -15.55
CA ALA A 427 0.76 -17.36 -14.61
C ALA A 427 1.99 -16.83 -15.34
#